data_4195a82b9b90c542cbb666e4a3c6f88e
#
_entry.id   4195a82b9b90c542cbb666e4a3c6f88e
#
_cell.length_a   1.000
_cell.length_b   1.000
_cell.length_c   1.000
_cell.angle_alpha   90.00
_cell.angle_beta   90.00
_cell.angle_gamma   90.00
#
_symmetry.space_group_name_H-M   'P 1'
#
loop_
_entity.id
_entity.type
_entity.pdbx_description
1 polymer ?
#
loop_
_entity_poly.entity_id
_entity_poly.type
_entity_poly.pdbx_seq_one_letter_code
_entity_poly.pdbx_strand_id
1 'polypeptide(L)'
;YTSGTTGNPKGVILTHKSIMHNLQGAIELINDFNLKNERFFSFLPLSHSYERMAGLYFPILIGAEIYFCSTTDKLLSEIKEVKPTIMSAVPRLYENIFKKIKFQINKTNFLVSYLLKKTFLLIENNPKENINFFEKFLVTIFLKYILKKKVLQIFGKKIKVLISGGAALNPDVGIFFNKLGISLLQGYGQTEASPLISCNRKKNNDPYTVGQPVKDVKVKISNNGEILVSGDNLMQGYWKSKKLTNETLKCGWLHTGDLGKIDEQGRIIITCLLYTSPSPRDIS
;
A
#
# COMPACT_ATOMS: atom_id res chain seq x y z
N TYR A 1 0.14 -19.82 -3.62
CA TYR A 1 0.35 -20.43 -2.29
C TYR A 1 0.45 -19.33 -1.24
N THR A 2 -0.03 -19.61 -0.04
CA THR A 2 0.08 -18.77 1.15
C THR A 2 0.61 -19.62 2.29
N SER A 3 1.46 -19.08 3.14
CA SER A 3 1.90 -19.76 4.36
C SER A 3 0.75 -19.74 5.36
N GLY A 4 0.24 -20.89 5.69
CA GLY A 4 -0.70 -21.01 6.79
C GLY A 4 -0.04 -20.75 8.14
N THR A 5 -0.82 -20.37 9.14
CA THR A 5 -0.39 -20.29 10.56
C THR A 5 0.22 -21.59 11.09
N THR A 6 -0.01 -22.71 10.40
CA THR A 6 0.51 -24.05 10.69
C THR A 6 1.83 -24.40 10.01
N GLY A 7 2.46 -23.45 9.29
CA GLY A 7 3.76 -23.64 8.61
C GLY A 7 3.70 -24.35 7.25
N ASN A 8 2.61 -25.05 6.92
CA ASN A 8 2.47 -25.73 5.62
C ASN A 8 1.85 -24.79 4.58
N PRO A 9 2.47 -24.62 3.38
CA PRO A 9 1.91 -23.79 2.32
C PRO A 9 0.56 -24.32 1.84
N LYS A 10 -0.42 -23.41 1.70
CA LYS A 10 -1.76 -23.72 1.21
C LYS A 10 -1.89 -23.25 -0.24
N GLY A 11 -2.37 -24.09 -1.13
CA GLY A 11 -2.67 -23.70 -2.51
C GLY A 11 -4.03 -23.04 -2.60
N VAL A 12 -4.08 -21.75 -2.90
CA VAL A 12 -5.31 -21.00 -3.10
C VAL A 12 -5.76 -21.11 -4.56
N ILE A 13 -6.99 -21.57 -4.80
CA ILE A 13 -7.55 -21.71 -6.15
C ILE A 13 -8.19 -20.39 -6.56
N LEU A 14 -7.53 -19.67 -7.46
CA LEU A 14 -8.04 -18.43 -8.05
C LEU A 14 -8.50 -18.68 -9.49
N THR A 15 -9.58 -18.02 -9.88
CA THR A 15 -10.12 -18.12 -11.25
C THR A 15 -9.77 -16.89 -12.07
N HIS A 16 -9.84 -16.97 -13.39
CA HIS A 16 -9.77 -15.79 -14.25
C HIS A 16 -10.85 -14.76 -13.87
N LYS A 17 -12.06 -15.24 -13.53
CA LYS A 17 -13.15 -14.35 -13.09
C LYS A 17 -12.75 -13.53 -11.85
N SER A 18 -12.23 -14.19 -10.81
CA SER A 18 -11.85 -13.52 -9.56
C SER A 18 -10.70 -12.53 -9.75
N ILE A 19 -9.72 -12.88 -10.60
CA ILE A 19 -8.60 -11.99 -10.94
C ILE A 19 -9.11 -10.78 -11.75
N MET A 20 -9.94 -10.99 -12.77
CA MET A 20 -10.46 -9.89 -13.59
C MET A 20 -11.37 -8.94 -12.79
N HIS A 21 -12.21 -9.49 -11.89
CA HIS A 21 -13.02 -8.68 -10.98
C HIS A 21 -12.15 -7.79 -10.09
N ASN A 22 -11.08 -8.36 -9.55
CA ASN A 22 -10.13 -7.62 -8.70
C ASN A 22 -9.39 -6.52 -9.46
N LEU A 23 -8.98 -6.79 -10.71
CA LEU A 23 -8.36 -5.81 -11.60
C LEU A 23 -9.30 -4.66 -11.96
N GLN A 24 -10.58 -4.93 -12.21
CA GLN A 24 -11.60 -3.89 -12.46
C GLN A 24 -11.77 -2.98 -11.24
N GLY A 25 -11.80 -3.56 -10.03
CA GLY A 25 -11.80 -2.78 -8.80
C GLY A 25 -10.56 -1.88 -8.65
N ALA A 26 -9.38 -2.37 -9.07
CA ALA A 26 -8.15 -1.61 -9.04
C ALA A 26 -8.13 -0.43 -10.04
N ILE A 27 -8.76 -0.55 -11.22
CA ILE A 27 -8.86 0.55 -12.20
C ILE A 27 -9.53 1.77 -11.58
N GLU A 28 -10.59 1.60 -10.80
CA GLU A 28 -11.31 2.73 -10.19
C GLU A 28 -10.44 3.53 -9.21
N LEU A 29 -9.47 2.88 -8.55
CA LEU A 29 -8.57 3.56 -7.62
C LEU A 29 -7.66 4.58 -8.31
N ILE A 30 -7.39 4.38 -9.60
CA ILE A 30 -6.44 5.21 -10.36
C ILE A 30 -7.12 6.23 -11.28
N ASN A 31 -8.45 6.23 -11.42
CA ASN A 31 -9.18 7.14 -12.30
C ASN A 31 -8.89 8.62 -12.00
N ASP A 32 -8.66 8.98 -10.73
CA ASP A 32 -8.35 10.35 -10.31
C ASP A 32 -6.91 10.80 -10.67
N PHE A 33 -6.06 9.92 -11.25
CA PHE A 33 -4.64 10.23 -11.49
C PHE A 33 -4.32 10.67 -12.92
N ASN A 34 -5.32 10.70 -13.82
CA ASN A 34 -5.15 11.08 -15.22
C ASN A 34 -3.96 10.37 -15.89
N LEU A 35 -4.02 9.03 -15.87
CA LEU A 35 -2.95 8.16 -16.34
C LEU A 35 -2.92 8.09 -17.87
N LYS A 36 -1.73 8.25 -18.46
CA LYS A 36 -1.44 8.09 -19.90
C LYS A 36 0.02 7.68 -20.05
N ASN A 37 0.29 6.63 -20.82
CA ASN A 37 1.63 6.11 -21.08
C ASN A 37 2.42 5.85 -19.79
N GLU A 38 1.84 5.02 -18.92
CA GLU A 38 2.39 4.77 -17.59
C GLU A 38 3.56 3.79 -17.64
N ARG A 39 4.45 3.93 -16.65
CA ARG A 39 5.59 3.05 -16.41
C ARG A 39 5.48 2.45 -15.02
N PHE A 40 5.46 1.14 -14.98
CA PHE A 40 5.53 0.37 -13.75
C PHE A 40 6.94 -0.15 -13.52
N PHE A 41 7.33 -0.14 -12.25
CA PHE A 41 8.57 -0.77 -11.83
C PHE A 41 8.25 -1.89 -10.84
N SER A 42 8.45 -3.13 -11.29
CA SER A 42 8.16 -4.36 -10.56
C SER A 42 9.46 -4.92 -9.97
N PHE A 43 9.49 -5.13 -8.65
CA PHE A 43 10.68 -5.60 -7.95
C PHE A 43 10.38 -6.61 -6.83
N LEU A 44 9.12 -6.81 -6.48
CA LEU A 44 8.71 -7.84 -5.54
C LEU A 44 8.59 -9.19 -6.26
N PRO A 45 8.64 -10.33 -5.54
CA PRO A 45 8.49 -11.64 -6.17
C PRO A 45 7.12 -11.82 -6.84
N LEU A 46 7.10 -12.14 -8.13
CA LEU A 46 5.88 -12.42 -8.89
C LEU A 46 5.15 -13.70 -8.43
N SER A 47 5.80 -14.53 -7.62
CA SER A 47 5.16 -15.65 -6.94
C SER A 47 4.15 -15.21 -5.88
N HIS A 48 4.30 -13.98 -5.34
CA HIS A 48 3.37 -13.40 -4.40
C HIS A 48 2.18 -12.77 -5.12
N SER A 49 0.94 -13.05 -4.65
CA SER A 49 -0.30 -12.58 -5.28
C SER A 49 -0.38 -11.07 -5.41
N TYR A 50 0.14 -10.31 -4.44
CA TYR A 50 0.18 -8.86 -4.48
C TYR A 50 0.97 -8.33 -5.68
N GLU A 51 2.22 -8.77 -5.87
CA GLU A 51 3.04 -8.30 -6.98
C GLU A 51 2.54 -8.83 -8.32
N ARG A 52 2.07 -10.06 -8.36
CA ARG A 52 1.48 -10.62 -9.59
C ARG A 52 0.29 -9.80 -10.07
N MET A 53 -0.55 -9.33 -9.16
CA MET A 53 -1.68 -8.47 -9.50
C MET A 53 -1.22 -7.03 -9.80
N ALA A 54 -0.52 -6.37 -8.85
CA ALA A 54 -0.19 -4.96 -8.92
C ALA A 54 0.98 -4.64 -9.87
N GLY A 55 1.97 -5.53 -9.98
CA GLY A 55 3.19 -5.34 -10.79
C GLY A 55 3.16 -6.01 -12.15
N LEU A 56 2.18 -6.88 -12.44
CA LEU A 56 2.09 -7.60 -13.71
C LEU A 56 0.70 -7.46 -14.36
N TYR A 57 -0.35 -8.02 -13.76
CA TYR A 57 -1.66 -8.08 -14.44
C TYR A 57 -2.29 -6.70 -14.60
N PHE A 58 -2.21 -5.87 -13.57
CA PHE A 58 -2.77 -4.52 -13.61
C PHE A 58 -2.07 -3.62 -14.64
N PRO A 59 -0.72 -3.54 -14.72
CA PRO A 59 -0.02 -2.83 -15.79
C PRO A 59 -0.41 -3.31 -17.19
N ILE A 60 -0.51 -4.62 -17.42
CA ILE A 60 -0.93 -5.18 -18.71
C ILE A 60 -2.34 -4.69 -19.06
N LEU A 61 -3.27 -4.72 -18.11
CA LEU A 61 -4.66 -4.33 -18.33
C LEU A 61 -4.81 -2.86 -18.76
N ILE A 62 -3.97 -1.97 -18.21
CA ILE A 62 -4.00 -0.53 -18.55
C ILE A 62 -3.05 -0.15 -19.69
N GLY A 63 -2.38 -1.13 -20.33
CA GLY A 63 -1.44 -0.89 -21.44
C GLY A 63 -0.18 -0.13 -21.01
N ALA A 64 0.31 -0.34 -19.81
CA ALA A 64 1.52 0.32 -19.30
C ALA A 64 2.80 -0.46 -19.66
N GLU A 65 3.92 0.25 -19.74
CA GLU A 65 5.26 -0.35 -19.81
C GLU A 65 5.61 -0.97 -18.46
N ILE A 66 6.17 -2.19 -18.45
CA ILE A 66 6.61 -2.88 -17.23
C ILE A 66 8.12 -3.05 -17.27
N TYR A 67 8.79 -2.58 -16.22
CA TYR A 67 10.21 -2.74 -16.01
C TYR A 67 10.43 -3.62 -14.78
N PHE A 68 11.16 -4.72 -14.95
CA PHE A 68 11.50 -5.63 -13.87
C PHE A 68 12.87 -5.27 -13.29
N CYS A 69 12.94 -5.19 -11.97
CA CYS A 69 14.21 -4.96 -11.27
C CYS A 69 15.15 -6.14 -11.48
N SER A 70 16.41 -5.87 -11.85
CA SER A 70 17.39 -6.92 -12.07
C SER A 70 17.86 -7.55 -10.78
N THR A 71 18.15 -6.73 -9.76
CA THR A 71 18.57 -7.17 -8.42
C THR A 71 18.18 -6.13 -7.37
N THR A 72 17.96 -6.60 -6.14
CA THR A 72 17.57 -5.71 -5.01
C THR A 72 18.59 -4.62 -4.71
N ASP A 73 19.88 -4.88 -4.92
CA ASP A 73 20.97 -3.91 -4.69
C ASP A 73 20.90 -2.74 -5.66
N LYS A 74 20.40 -2.96 -6.87
CA LYS A 74 20.24 -1.94 -7.91
C LYS A 74 18.91 -1.20 -7.87
N LEU A 75 18.00 -1.57 -6.97
CA LEU A 75 16.65 -1.04 -6.87
C LEU A 75 16.58 0.48 -7.01
N LEU A 76 17.32 1.23 -6.20
CA LEU A 76 17.27 2.69 -6.21
C LEU A 76 17.93 3.33 -7.44
N SER A 77 18.93 2.69 -8.04
CA SER A 77 19.55 3.17 -9.29
C SER A 77 18.62 2.94 -10.48
N GLU A 78 18.02 1.76 -10.58
CA GLU A 78 17.10 1.41 -11.66
C GLU A 78 15.80 2.22 -11.60
N ILE A 79 15.25 2.49 -10.40
CA ILE A 79 14.10 3.41 -10.24
C ILE A 79 14.42 4.79 -10.84
N LYS A 80 15.61 5.33 -10.62
CA LYS A 80 16.01 6.64 -11.18
C LYS A 80 16.15 6.61 -12.70
N GLU A 81 16.60 5.50 -13.26
CA GLU A 81 16.76 5.30 -14.70
C GLU A 81 15.41 5.12 -15.39
N VAL A 82 14.59 4.20 -14.91
CA VAL A 82 13.25 3.87 -15.44
C VAL A 82 12.28 5.04 -15.29
N LYS A 83 12.40 5.81 -14.19
CA LYS A 83 11.51 6.94 -13.87
C LYS A 83 10.04 6.50 -13.87
N PRO A 84 9.65 5.54 -13.01
CA PRO A 84 8.30 5.02 -12.98
C PRO A 84 7.28 6.10 -12.66
N THR A 85 6.07 5.91 -13.14
CA THR A 85 4.92 6.77 -12.85
C THR A 85 4.01 6.16 -11.77
N ILE A 86 4.00 4.83 -11.69
CA ILE A 86 3.28 4.05 -10.68
C ILE A 86 4.24 3.00 -10.11
N MET A 87 4.20 2.81 -8.80
CA MET A 87 5.00 1.79 -8.14
C MET A 87 4.25 1.21 -6.95
N SER A 88 4.23 -0.11 -6.88
CA SER A 88 3.77 -0.87 -5.72
C SER A 88 4.97 -1.33 -4.89
N ALA A 89 4.85 -1.26 -3.58
CA ALA A 89 5.90 -1.72 -2.68
C ALA A 89 5.33 -2.15 -1.32
N VAL A 90 6.16 -2.85 -0.55
CA VAL A 90 5.89 -3.11 0.87
C VAL A 90 6.23 -1.86 1.72
N PRO A 91 5.59 -1.69 2.88
CA PRO A 91 5.78 -0.53 3.77
C PRO A 91 7.25 -0.20 4.06
N ARG A 92 8.08 -1.22 4.25
CA ARG A 92 9.51 -1.07 4.60
C ARG A 92 10.29 -0.16 3.65
N LEU A 93 9.96 -0.16 2.35
CA LEU A 93 10.64 0.72 1.39
C LEU A 93 10.37 2.19 1.73
N TYR A 94 9.11 2.54 1.95
CA TYR A 94 8.69 3.91 2.28
C TYR A 94 9.18 4.35 3.65
N GLU A 95 9.14 3.46 4.63
CA GLU A 95 9.67 3.70 5.98
C GLU A 95 11.19 3.94 5.96
N ASN A 96 11.94 3.19 5.16
CA ASN A 96 13.38 3.39 5.01
C ASN A 96 13.70 4.75 4.38
N ILE A 97 12.92 5.18 3.38
CA ILE A 97 13.05 6.51 2.77
C ILE A 97 12.76 7.60 3.82
N PHE A 98 11.66 7.44 4.56
CA PHE A 98 11.28 8.36 5.64
C PHE A 98 12.36 8.45 6.73
N LYS A 99 12.87 7.31 7.21
CA LYS A 99 13.95 7.24 8.20
C LYS A 99 15.23 7.90 7.70
N LYS A 100 15.63 7.67 6.44
CA LYS A 100 16.81 8.31 5.83
C LYS A 100 16.66 9.83 5.80
N ILE A 101 15.48 10.34 5.46
CA ILE A 101 15.20 11.78 5.45
C ILE A 101 15.24 12.34 6.88
N LYS A 102 14.59 11.66 7.84
CA LYS A 102 14.61 12.04 9.26
C LYS A 102 16.05 12.08 9.81
N PHE A 103 16.89 11.13 9.43
CA PHE A 103 18.30 11.08 9.86
C PHE A 103 19.16 12.23 9.30
N GLN A 104 18.80 12.79 8.14
CA GLN A 104 19.50 13.94 7.58
C GLN A 104 19.35 15.24 8.39
N ILE A 105 18.39 15.30 9.33
CA ILE A 105 18.17 16.47 10.19
C ILE A 105 19.49 16.90 10.86
N ASN A 106 20.25 15.97 11.38
CA ASN A 106 21.47 16.25 12.13
C ASN A 106 22.72 16.45 11.24
N LYS A 107 22.59 16.30 9.92
CA LYS A 107 23.70 16.35 8.95
C LYS A 107 23.60 17.51 7.96
N THR A 108 22.60 18.36 8.10
CA THR A 108 22.36 19.52 7.20
C THR A 108 22.67 20.84 7.88
N ASN A 109 22.73 21.93 7.11
CA ASN A 109 22.88 23.27 7.67
C ASN A 109 21.71 23.62 8.62
N PHE A 110 21.96 24.56 9.53
CA PHE A 110 21.05 24.92 10.61
C PHE A 110 19.60 25.20 10.14
N LEU A 111 19.42 25.97 9.07
CA LEU A 111 18.10 26.34 8.56
C LEU A 111 17.30 25.12 8.05
N VAL A 112 17.95 24.26 7.27
CA VAL A 112 17.31 23.03 6.75
C VAL A 112 16.99 22.05 7.89
N SER A 113 17.89 21.91 8.86
CA SER A 113 17.67 21.12 10.08
C SER A 113 16.45 21.62 10.86
N TYR A 114 16.37 22.95 11.07
CA TYR A 114 15.24 23.58 11.75
C TYR A 114 13.90 23.31 11.03
N LEU A 115 13.84 23.54 9.71
CA LEU A 115 12.63 23.31 8.91
C LEU A 115 12.23 21.83 8.86
N LEU A 116 13.20 20.92 8.81
CA LEU A 116 12.93 19.48 8.90
C LEU A 116 12.34 19.09 10.26
N LYS A 117 12.94 19.60 11.37
CA LYS A 117 12.40 19.36 12.74
C LYS A 117 10.95 19.84 12.84
N LYS A 118 10.66 21.07 12.42
CA LYS A 118 9.28 21.60 12.43
C LYS A 118 8.34 20.80 11.52
N THR A 119 8.84 20.28 10.39
CA THR A 119 8.06 19.37 9.51
C THR A 119 7.65 18.09 10.25
N PHE A 120 8.58 17.44 10.95
CA PHE A 120 8.27 16.21 11.69
C PHE A 120 7.34 16.46 12.88
N LEU A 121 7.46 17.58 13.57
CA LEU A 121 6.52 17.98 14.61
C LEU A 121 5.08 18.15 14.08
N LEU A 122 4.93 18.73 12.87
CA LEU A 122 3.63 18.83 12.22
C LEU A 122 3.06 17.47 11.78
N ILE A 123 3.92 16.48 11.51
CA ILE A 123 3.52 15.12 11.14
C ILE A 123 3.08 14.35 12.38
N GLU A 124 3.87 14.38 13.43
CA GLU A 124 3.65 13.67 14.69
C GLU A 124 2.48 14.27 15.51
N ASN A 125 1.86 15.34 15.01
CA ASN A 125 0.70 16.02 15.64
C ASN A 125 0.93 16.30 17.14
N ASN A 126 2.16 16.75 17.51
CA ASN A 126 2.55 16.94 18.88
C ASN A 126 1.92 18.24 19.44
N PRO A 127 0.89 18.17 20.33
CA PRO A 127 0.16 19.35 20.81
C PRO A 127 0.98 20.25 21.71
N LYS A 128 2.18 19.85 22.12
CA LYS A 128 3.03 20.61 23.07
C LYS A 128 3.85 21.72 22.41
N GLU A 129 3.94 21.76 21.08
CA GLU A 129 4.68 22.83 20.39
C GLU A 129 3.75 23.67 19.50
N ASN A 130 3.55 24.92 19.89
CA ASN A 130 2.87 25.91 19.06
C ASN A 130 3.77 26.32 17.90
N ILE A 131 3.40 25.94 16.69
CA ILE A 131 4.01 26.44 15.46
C ILE A 131 3.24 27.68 15.05
N ASN A 132 3.89 28.84 15.05
CA ASN A 132 3.25 30.09 14.68
C ASN A 132 2.91 30.14 13.16
N PHE A 133 2.06 31.08 12.75
CA PHE A 133 1.60 31.20 11.37
C PHE A 133 2.75 31.35 10.36
N PHE A 134 3.75 32.13 10.68
CA PHE A 134 4.91 32.37 9.81
C PHE A 134 5.77 31.11 9.66
N GLU A 135 6.04 30.39 10.74
CA GLU A 135 6.74 29.09 10.70
C GLU A 135 5.98 28.05 9.85
N LYS A 136 4.64 27.97 10.02
CA LYS A 136 3.79 27.09 9.23
C LYS A 136 3.87 27.41 7.74
N PHE A 137 3.91 28.68 7.39
CA PHE A 137 4.08 29.13 6.01
C PHE A 137 5.46 28.72 5.44
N LEU A 138 6.55 28.98 6.17
CA LEU A 138 7.91 28.59 5.77
C LEU A 138 8.05 27.07 5.61
N VAL A 139 7.52 26.31 6.55
CA VAL A 139 7.53 24.83 6.49
C VAL A 139 6.73 24.35 5.27
N THR A 140 5.60 24.96 4.95
CA THR A 140 4.79 24.59 3.77
C THR A 140 5.56 24.83 2.47
N ILE A 141 6.24 25.97 2.34
CA ILE A 141 7.12 26.25 1.18
C ILE A 141 8.26 25.25 1.10
N PHE A 142 8.93 24.98 2.20
CA PHE A 142 10.03 24.03 2.28
C PHE A 142 9.57 22.61 1.86
N LEU A 143 8.44 22.14 2.39
CA LEU A 143 7.83 20.87 2.01
C LEU A 143 7.55 20.81 0.52
N LYS A 144 6.84 21.81 0.00
CA LYS A 144 6.34 21.80 -1.39
C LYS A 144 7.44 21.93 -2.43
N TYR A 145 8.46 22.74 -2.22
CA TYR A 145 9.45 23.09 -3.24
C TYR A 145 10.81 22.42 -3.05
N ILE A 146 11.23 22.19 -1.82
CA ILE A 146 12.56 21.64 -1.53
C ILE A 146 12.48 20.15 -1.22
N LEU A 147 11.72 19.77 -0.18
CA LEU A 147 11.69 18.39 0.28
C LEU A 147 10.96 17.48 -0.70
N LYS A 148 9.83 17.91 -1.25
CA LYS A 148 9.14 17.18 -2.33
C LYS A 148 10.06 16.88 -3.50
N LYS A 149 10.81 17.87 -3.99
CA LYS A 149 11.74 17.70 -5.11
C LYS A 149 12.82 16.64 -4.80
N LYS A 150 13.38 16.66 -3.58
CA LYS A 150 14.37 15.65 -3.14
C LYS A 150 13.75 14.26 -3.07
N VAL A 151 12.54 14.12 -2.53
CA VAL A 151 11.84 12.82 -2.46
C VAL A 151 11.49 12.30 -3.85
N LEU A 152 10.97 13.16 -4.73
CA LEU A 152 10.67 12.79 -6.11
C LEU A 152 11.91 12.35 -6.89
N GLN A 153 13.10 12.89 -6.59
CA GLN A 153 14.36 12.45 -7.21
C GLN A 153 14.71 11.00 -6.89
N ILE A 154 14.29 10.47 -5.73
CA ILE A 154 14.47 9.06 -5.36
C ILE A 154 13.69 8.16 -6.32
N PHE A 155 12.49 8.61 -6.73
CA PHE A 155 11.58 7.89 -7.63
C PHE A 155 11.72 8.32 -9.11
N GLY A 156 12.82 8.93 -9.51
CA GLY A 156 13.04 9.33 -10.91
C GLY A 156 12.19 10.52 -11.39
N LYS A 157 11.57 11.29 -10.48
CA LYS A 157 10.82 12.55 -10.71
C LYS A 157 9.46 12.43 -11.40
N LYS A 158 9.08 11.26 -11.94
CA LYS A 158 7.83 11.08 -12.71
C LYS A 158 6.71 10.40 -11.93
N ILE A 159 6.95 10.01 -10.68
CA ILE A 159 5.96 9.28 -9.88
C ILE A 159 4.66 10.07 -9.70
N LYS A 160 3.53 9.45 -9.99
CA LYS A 160 2.17 9.96 -9.83
C LYS A 160 1.49 9.34 -8.61
N VAL A 161 1.69 8.03 -8.42
CA VAL A 161 1.10 7.29 -7.31
C VAL A 161 2.04 6.19 -6.80
N LEU A 162 2.10 6.07 -5.50
CA LEU A 162 2.76 4.99 -4.77
C LEU A 162 1.69 4.17 -4.07
N ILE A 163 1.84 2.85 -4.07
CA ILE A 163 0.90 1.92 -3.45
C ILE A 163 1.67 1.11 -2.40
N SER A 164 1.15 1.06 -1.19
CA SER A 164 1.69 0.25 -0.09
C SER A 164 0.74 -0.89 0.22
N GLY A 165 1.22 -2.12 0.22
CA GLY A 165 0.43 -3.31 0.53
C GLY A 165 1.28 -4.42 1.13
N GLY A 166 0.63 -5.51 1.53
CA GLY A 166 1.29 -6.71 2.07
C GLY A 166 1.66 -6.64 3.56
N ALA A 167 1.62 -5.46 4.19
CA ALA A 167 1.78 -5.26 5.63
C ALA A 167 1.21 -3.89 6.04
N ALA A 168 1.04 -3.66 7.35
CA ALA A 168 0.62 -2.36 7.87
C ALA A 168 1.70 -1.29 7.65
N LEU A 169 1.30 -0.14 7.11
CA LEU A 169 2.15 1.04 6.97
C LEU A 169 2.06 1.88 8.24
N ASN A 170 3.21 2.36 8.73
CA ASN A 170 3.22 3.35 9.79
C ASN A 170 2.48 4.63 9.33
N PRO A 171 1.43 5.10 10.03
CA PRO A 171 0.65 6.27 9.64
C PRO A 171 1.49 7.54 9.42
N ASP A 172 2.54 7.75 10.22
CA ASP A 172 3.42 8.93 10.07
C ASP A 172 4.07 8.98 8.68
N VAL A 173 4.38 7.81 8.11
CA VAL A 173 4.93 7.71 6.75
C VAL A 173 3.89 8.13 5.72
N GLY A 174 2.65 7.64 5.85
CA GLY A 174 1.54 8.06 5.00
C GLY A 174 1.28 9.57 5.08
N ILE A 175 1.22 10.11 6.30
CA ILE A 175 1.05 11.56 6.56
C ILE A 175 2.20 12.35 5.92
N PHE A 176 3.45 11.90 6.05
CA PHE A 176 4.61 12.53 5.46
C PHE A 176 4.49 12.66 3.94
N PHE A 177 4.22 11.56 3.24
CA PHE A 177 4.07 11.57 1.78
C PHE A 177 2.88 12.44 1.35
N ASN A 178 1.75 12.36 2.04
CA ASN A 178 0.57 13.18 1.76
C ASN A 178 0.84 14.68 1.93
N LYS A 179 1.55 15.09 2.98
CA LYS A 179 1.96 16.49 3.17
C LYS A 179 2.94 16.99 2.10
N LEU A 180 3.74 16.10 1.51
CA LEU A 180 4.55 16.41 0.33
C LEU A 180 3.71 16.54 -0.96
N GLY A 181 2.43 16.16 -0.92
CA GLY A 181 1.59 16.06 -2.12
C GLY A 181 2.04 14.94 -3.05
N ILE A 182 2.56 13.84 -2.49
CA ILE A 182 2.86 12.58 -3.16
C ILE A 182 1.83 11.56 -2.67
N SER A 183 1.01 11.05 -3.59
CA SER A 183 -0.05 10.10 -3.22
C SER A 183 0.57 8.74 -2.87
N LEU A 184 0.60 8.41 -1.59
CA LEU A 184 0.92 7.07 -1.08
C LEU A 184 -0.38 6.46 -0.58
N LEU A 185 -0.90 5.47 -1.32
CA LEU A 185 -2.15 4.78 -1.03
C LEU A 185 -1.86 3.46 -0.33
N GLN A 186 -2.49 3.23 0.81
CA GLN A 186 -2.41 1.96 1.50
C GLN A 186 -3.57 1.05 1.07
N GLY A 187 -3.25 -0.18 0.67
CA GLY A 187 -4.20 -1.22 0.34
C GLY A 187 -4.15 -2.39 1.32
N TYR A 188 -5.27 -3.08 1.46
CA TYR A 188 -5.44 -4.30 2.23
C TYR A 188 -5.98 -5.42 1.38
N GLY A 189 -5.50 -6.61 1.65
CA GLY A 189 -5.96 -7.81 0.99
C GLY A 189 -5.17 -9.05 1.37
N GLN A 190 -5.60 -10.17 0.84
CA GLN A 190 -4.96 -11.47 1.04
C GLN A 190 -5.16 -12.34 -0.21
N THR A 191 -4.33 -13.36 -0.37
CA THR A 191 -4.33 -14.22 -1.56
C THR A 191 -5.72 -14.80 -1.84
N GLU A 192 -6.47 -15.13 -0.82
CA GLU A 192 -7.84 -15.67 -0.84
C GLU A 192 -8.87 -14.71 -1.45
N ALA A 193 -8.51 -13.43 -1.63
CA ALA A 193 -9.34 -12.38 -2.23
C ALA A 193 -8.76 -11.81 -3.56
N SER A 194 -7.80 -12.45 -4.21
CA SER A 194 -7.24 -12.20 -5.56
C SER A 194 -6.44 -10.92 -5.82
N PRO A 195 -5.69 -10.30 -4.96
CA PRO A 195 -5.69 -10.27 -3.50
C PRO A 195 -6.43 -9.07 -2.90
N LEU A 196 -6.80 -8.02 -3.67
CA LEU A 196 -7.22 -6.71 -3.18
C LEU A 196 -8.65 -6.72 -2.62
N ILE A 197 -8.79 -6.27 -1.38
CA ILE A 197 -10.08 -6.10 -0.69
C ILE A 197 -10.44 -4.62 -0.62
N SER A 198 -9.51 -3.78 -0.18
CA SER A 198 -9.72 -2.34 -0.03
C SER A 198 -8.44 -1.55 -0.32
N CYS A 199 -8.60 -0.27 -0.64
CA CYS A 199 -7.48 0.64 -0.80
C CYS A 199 -7.93 2.07 -0.56
N ASN A 200 -7.04 2.89 0.00
CA ASN A 200 -7.23 4.34 0.05
C ASN A 200 -7.36 4.91 -1.36
N ARG A 201 -8.14 5.99 -1.49
CA ARG A 201 -8.34 6.72 -2.76
C ARG A 201 -7.72 8.11 -2.66
N LYS A 202 -7.31 8.69 -3.79
CA LYS A 202 -6.65 10.01 -3.82
C LYS A 202 -7.39 11.08 -3.05
N LYS A 203 -8.72 11.16 -3.21
CA LYS A 203 -9.59 12.17 -2.56
C LYS A 203 -9.92 11.86 -1.11
N ASN A 204 -9.79 10.60 -0.69
CA ASN A 204 -10.12 10.12 0.65
C ASN A 204 -8.99 9.23 1.19
N ASN A 205 -7.77 9.78 1.20
CA ASN A 205 -6.57 9.08 1.64
C ASN A 205 -6.30 9.37 3.11
N ASP A 206 -6.65 8.44 3.97
CA ASP A 206 -6.38 8.51 5.39
C ASP A 206 -5.35 7.43 5.79
N PRO A 207 -4.14 7.82 6.19
CA PRO A 207 -3.08 6.88 6.57
C PRO A 207 -3.37 5.97 7.76
N TYR A 208 -4.40 6.26 8.54
CA TYR A 208 -4.86 5.39 9.65
C TYR A 208 -5.80 4.27 9.18
N THR A 209 -6.16 4.25 7.91
CA THR A 209 -7.10 3.30 7.33
C THR A 209 -6.47 2.60 6.13
N VAL A 210 -7.07 1.48 5.72
CA VAL A 210 -6.75 0.80 4.47
C VAL A 210 -7.81 1.09 3.38
N GLY A 211 -8.55 2.18 3.54
CA GLY A 211 -9.54 2.69 2.60
C GLY A 211 -10.84 1.90 2.56
N GLN A 212 -11.70 2.33 1.63
CA GLN A 212 -12.97 1.67 1.37
C GLN A 212 -12.77 0.39 0.55
N PRO A 213 -13.69 -0.59 0.64
CA PRO A 213 -13.70 -1.74 -0.25
C PRO A 213 -13.63 -1.32 -1.72
N VAL A 214 -12.97 -2.13 -2.55
CA VAL A 214 -12.99 -1.93 -3.99
C VAL A 214 -14.36 -2.27 -4.57
N LYS A 215 -14.62 -1.89 -5.80
CA LYS A 215 -15.90 -2.07 -6.47
C LYS A 215 -16.42 -3.50 -6.35
N ASP A 216 -17.70 -3.63 -6.04
CA ASP A 216 -18.46 -4.89 -5.94
C ASP A 216 -17.90 -5.88 -4.88
N VAL A 217 -17.02 -5.42 -4.00
CA VAL A 217 -16.55 -6.15 -2.82
C VAL A 217 -17.32 -5.65 -1.59
N LYS A 218 -17.98 -6.57 -0.87
CA LYS A 218 -18.71 -6.28 0.35
C LYS A 218 -17.86 -6.66 1.55
N VAL A 219 -17.83 -5.79 2.54
CA VAL A 219 -17.12 -6.02 3.80
C VAL A 219 -18.06 -5.77 4.97
N LYS A 220 -18.02 -6.64 5.98
CA LYS A 220 -18.69 -6.43 7.26
C LYS A 220 -17.80 -6.90 8.40
N ILE A 221 -18.09 -6.42 9.59
CA ILE A 221 -17.41 -6.85 10.81
C ILE A 221 -18.34 -7.81 11.55
N SER A 222 -17.80 -8.95 11.94
CA SER A 222 -18.51 -9.95 12.74
C SER A 222 -18.61 -9.52 14.22
N ASN A 223 -19.41 -10.22 15.01
CA ASN A 223 -19.59 -9.91 16.43
C ASN A 223 -18.29 -10.00 17.26
N ASN A 224 -17.32 -10.79 16.81
CA ASN A 224 -16.01 -10.92 17.46
C ASN A 224 -14.95 -9.95 16.86
N GLY A 225 -15.36 -9.03 15.99
CA GLY A 225 -14.46 -8.03 15.39
C GLY A 225 -13.72 -8.51 14.13
N GLU A 226 -13.99 -9.73 13.63
CA GLU A 226 -13.34 -10.25 12.43
C GLU A 226 -13.88 -9.56 11.16
N ILE A 227 -12.98 -9.25 10.24
CA ILE A 227 -13.31 -8.72 8.92
C ILE A 227 -13.80 -9.87 8.04
N LEU A 228 -15.03 -9.75 7.54
CA LEU A 228 -15.65 -10.70 6.62
C LEU A 228 -15.80 -10.07 5.26
N VAL A 229 -15.44 -10.81 4.20
CA VAL A 229 -15.41 -10.31 2.82
C VAL A 229 -16.29 -11.18 1.92
N SER A 230 -17.06 -10.56 1.02
CA SER A 230 -17.87 -11.25 0.01
C SER A 230 -17.76 -10.51 -1.33
N GLY A 231 -17.67 -11.26 -2.42
CA GLY A 231 -17.55 -10.73 -3.77
C GLY A 231 -17.01 -11.75 -4.75
N ASP A 232 -17.04 -11.41 -6.02
CA ASP A 232 -16.53 -12.25 -7.13
C ASP A 232 -14.99 -12.33 -7.15
N ASN A 233 -14.30 -11.55 -6.32
CA ASN A 233 -12.86 -11.61 -6.12
C ASN A 233 -12.39 -12.76 -5.24
N LEU A 234 -13.30 -13.51 -4.62
CA LEU A 234 -12.93 -14.58 -3.69
C LEU A 234 -12.40 -15.83 -4.42
N MET A 235 -11.53 -16.56 -3.71
CA MET A 235 -11.06 -17.87 -4.11
C MET A 235 -12.19 -18.88 -4.22
N GLN A 236 -12.00 -19.96 -4.98
CA GLN A 236 -12.89 -21.12 -4.94
C GLN A 236 -12.67 -22.01 -3.71
N GLY A 237 -11.49 -21.93 -3.11
CA GLY A 237 -11.09 -22.71 -1.94
C GLY A 237 -9.62 -23.05 -1.95
N TYR A 238 -9.21 -23.92 -1.02
CA TYR A 238 -7.86 -24.42 -0.94
C TYR A 238 -7.70 -25.75 -1.67
N TRP A 239 -6.64 -25.86 -2.46
CA TRP A 239 -6.31 -27.07 -3.22
C TRP A 239 -6.19 -28.28 -2.29
N LYS A 240 -6.94 -29.35 -2.61
CA LYS A 240 -6.98 -30.60 -1.86
C LYS A 240 -7.31 -30.46 -0.36
N SER A 241 -7.93 -29.36 0.06
CA SER A 241 -8.28 -29.13 1.48
C SER A 241 -9.72 -28.62 1.65
N LYS A 242 -10.71 -29.50 1.43
CA LYS A 242 -12.14 -29.18 1.56
C LYS A 242 -12.51 -28.73 2.98
N LYS A 243 -11.93 -29.35 4.01
CA LYS A 243 -12.17 -29.00 5.41
C LYS A 243 -11.81 -27.54 5.66
N LEU A 244 -10.58 -27.15 5.32
CA LEU A 244 -10.10 -25.78 5.51
C LEU A 244 -10.89 -24.77 4.67
N THR A 245 -11.28 -25.15 3.44
CA THR A 245 -12.14 -24.32 2.61
C THR A 245 -13.46 -24.01 3.31
N ASN A 246 -14.13 -25.02 3.87
CA ASN A 246 -15.39 -24.84 4.58
C ASN A 246 -15.24 -24.06 5.91
N GLU A 247 -14.07 -24.11 6.54
CA GLU A 247 -13.74 -23.31 7.73
C GLU A 247 -13.51 -21.83 7.38
N THR A 248 -12.97 -21.54 6.19
CA THR A 248 -12.60 -20.19 5.77
C THR A 248 -13.70 -19.51 4.94
N LEU A 249 -14.40 -20.26 4.08
CA LEU A 249 -15.53 -19.76 3.28
C LEU A 249 -16.84 -20.29 3.86
N LYS A 250 -17.63 -19.41 4.51
CA LYS A 250 -18.91 -19.75 5.12
C LYS A 250 -20.03 -18.87 4.59
N CYS A 251 -21.09 -19.47 4.07
CA CYS A 251 -22.27 -18.75 3.58
C CYS A 251 -21.95 -17.60 2.61
N GLY A 252 -20.95 -17.79 1.71
CA GLY A 252 -20.54 -16.78 0.74
C GLY A 252 -19.63 -15.66 1.30
N TRP A 253 -19.14 -15.84 2.53
CA TRP A 253 -18.21 -14.91 3.19
C TRP A 253 -16.86 -15.55 3.44
N LEU A 254 -15.82 -14.86 3.07
CA LEU A 254 -14.44 -15.17 3.44
C LEU A 254 -14.21 -14.67 4.87
N HIS A 255 -13.87 -15.57 5.77
CA HIS A 255 -13.37 -15.29 7.11
C HIS A 255 -11.88 -14.99 7.00
N THR A 256 -11.52 -13.69 7.10
CA THR A 256 -10.13 -13.26 6.84
C THR A 256 -9.16 -13.66 7.95
N GLY A 257 -9.66 -13.87 9.15
CA GLY A 257 -8.86 -14.00 10.35
C GLY A 257 -8.39 -12.66 10.92
N ASP A 258 -8.42 -11.57 10.17
CA ASP A 258 -7.97 -10.26 10.61
C ASP A 258 -9.09 -9.53 11.38
N LEU A 259 -8.71 -8.76 12.41
CA LEU A 259 -9.64 -7.96 13.20
C LEU A 259 -9.62 -6.50 12.73
N GLY A 260 -10.79 -5.88 12.72
CA GLY A 260 -10.92 -4.50 12.31
C GLY A 260 -12.26 -3.86 12.62
N LYS A 261 -12.42 -2.63 12.15
CA LYS A 261 -13.65 -1.86 12.21
C LYS A 261 -13.85 -1.04 10.96
N ILE A 262 -15.07 -0.60 10.72
CA ILE A 262 -15.42 0.29 9.60
C ILE A 262 -15.80 1.64 10.22
N ASP A 263 -15.22 2.71 9.72
CA ASP A 263 -15.53 4.07 10.16
C ASP A 263 -16.80 4.62 9.47
N GLU A 264 -17.22 5.83 9.86
CA GLU A 264 -18.40 6.53 9.33
C GLU A 264 -18.31 6.81 7.82
N GLN A 265 -17.11 6.79 7.24
CA GLN A 265 -16.88 6.99 5.81
C GLN A 265 -16.79 5.65 5.04
N GLY A 266 -17.04 4.52 5.71
CA GLY A 266 -16.96 3.18 5.12
C GLY A 266 -15.53 2.69 4.87
N ARG A 267 -14.52 3.29 5.53
CA ARG A 267 -13.11 2.87 5.41
C ARG A 267 -12.79 1.82 6.46
N ILE A 268 -11.98 0.86 6.08
CA ILE A 268 -11.56 -0.24 6.96
C ILE A 268 -10.36 0.21 7.79
N ILE A 269 -10.42 -0.01 9.09
CA ILE A 269 -9.33 0.16 10.05
C ILE A 269 -8.96 -1.22 10.58
N ILE A 270 -7.73 -1.66 10.32
CA ILE A 270 -7.23 -2.94 10.84
C ILE A 270 -6.70 -2.72 12.24
N THR A 271 -7.20 -3.50 13.21
CA THR A 271 -6.79 -3.43 14.62
C THR A 271 -5.80 -4.53 14.99
N CYS A 272 -5.89 -5.70 14.32
CA CYS A 272 -4.94 -6.79 14.47
C CYS A 272 -4.89 -7.61 13.18
N LEU A 273 -3.70 -7.84 12.63
CA LEU A 273 -3.45 -8.78 11.55
C LEU A 273 -3.11 -10.13 12.16
N LEU A 274 -4.01 -11.11 12.07
CA LEU A 274 -3.78 -12.49 12.52
C LEU A 274 -3.12 -13.34 11.42
N TYR A 275 -3.31 -12.96 10.15
CA TYR A 275 -2.63 -13.53 8.99
C TYR A 275 -1.48 -12.63 8.55
N THR A 276 -0.32 -12.78 9.17
CA THR A 276 0.91 -12.36 8.50
C THR A 276 1.22 -13.43 7.45
N SER A 277 0.92 -13.17 6.17
CA SER A 277 1.71 -13.81 5.10
C SER A 277 3.17 -13.61 5.48
N PRO A 278 4.06 -14.61 5.36
CA PRO A 278 5.47 -14.35 5.55
C PRO A 278 5.82 -13.16 4.66
N SER A 279 6.34 -12.13 5.29
CA SER A 279 6.91 -11.00 4.58
C SER A 279 7.88 -11.55 3.54
N PRO A 280 8.06 -10.91 2.36
CA PRO A 280 9.16 -11.26 1.45
C PRO A 280 10.55 -11.33 2.13
N ARG A 281 10.65 -11.00 3.41
CA ARG A 281 11.84 -11.12 4.26
C ARG A 281 12.17 -12.55 4.69
N ASP A 282 11.18 -13.44 4.68
CA ASP A 282 11.35 -14.81 5.21
C ASP A 282 11.77 -15.79 4.12
N ILE A 283 12.11 -15.28 2.92
CA ILE A 283 12.56 -16.03 1.74
C ILE A 283 13.98 -15.59 1.34
N SER A 284 14.79 -15.10 2.29
CA SER A 284 16.22 -14.86 2.04
C SER A 284 17.07 -15.96 2.64
#